data_7695b23c35c75f0734f31f4867563ff2
#
_entry.id   7695b23c35c75f0734f31f4867563ff2
#
_cell.length_a   1.000
_cell.length_b   1.000
_cell.length_c   1.000
_cell.angle_alpha   90.00
_cell.angle_beta   90.00
_cell.angle_gamma   90.00
#
_symmetry.space_group_name_H-M   'P 1'
#
loop_
_entity.id
_entity.type
_entity.pdbx_description
1 polymer ?
#
loop_
_entity_poly.entity_id
_entity_poly.type
_entity_poly.pdbx_seq_one_letter_code
_entity_poly.pdbx_strand_id
1 'polypeptide(L)'
;MALSEIEQALGHFKASKPGEAIPMLEELANLVPTYVLAHVLLAQAYESVQEEQKAVRAWRKAYQMIPNSPLLEADAGDELLNDPVMDEIIRRATEVTSTLDTPEAVVPSDGMRLRTDGLVKRYKKRSVVKAVELEVRQGEIVGLLGPNGAGKTTTFYMIVGMIRPDGGRVILGDQDITGQPMYERARQGIGYLAQEASIFSHLSVEANLHAVLEYQDLSREERSERVEELIAEFGLEKVRQSKGYTLSGGERRRTEIARALATKPRFFLLDEPFAGVDPIAVEDIQTIVARLKQRGIGVLITDHNVHETLAITDRAYLLYEGKILKQGTAEALASDPEVRRRYLGEKFRLERYR
;
A
#
# COMPACT_ATOMS: atom_id res chain seq x y z
N MET A 1 -19.23 -9.82 -28.57
CA MET A 1 -18.22 -8.85 -29.05
C MET A 1 -16.81 -9.26 -28.58
N ALA A 2 -16.50 -9.29 -27.30
CA ALA A 2 -15.14 -9.61 -26.83
C ALA A 2 -14.58 -10.97 -27.29
N LEU A 3 -15.36 -12.03 -27.34
CA LEU A 3 -14.93 -13.37 -27.81
C LEU A 3 -14.54 -13.39 -29.29
N SER A 4 -15.28 -12.68 -30.14
CA SER A 4 -15.00 -12.58 -31.58
C SER A 4 -13.69 -11.82 -31.87
N GLU A 5 -13.37 -10.82 -31.06
CA GLU A 5 -12.15 -10.02 -31.19
C GLU A 5 -10.91 -10.81 -30.73
N ILE A 6 -11.05 -11.63 -29.68
CA ILE A 6 -9.98 -12.54 -29.25
C ILE A 6 -9.72 -13.64 -30.27
N GLU A 7 -10.76 -14.24 -30.84
CA GLU A 7 -10.59 -15.24 -31.88
C GLU A 7 -9.88 -14.65 -33.14
N GLN A 8 -10.16 -13.41 -33.50
CA GLN A 8 -9.46 -12.72 -34.55
C GLN A 8 -8.00 -12.40 -34.18
N ALA A 9 -7.75 -11.92 -32.95
CA ALA A 9 -6.40 -11.69 -32.46
C ALA A 9 -5.57 -12.98 -32.42
N LEU A 10 -6.12 -14.09 -31.94
CA LEU A 10 -5.49 -15.40 -31.99
C LEU A 10 -5.22 -15.87 -33.43
N GLY A 11 -6.09 -15.50 -34.38
CA GLY A 11 -5.87 -15.72 -35.82
C GLY A 11 -4.57 -15.09 -36.33
N HIS A 12 -4.27 -13.85 -35.92
CA HIS A 12 -3.02 -13.17 -36.26
C HIS A 12 -1.79 -13.84 -35.62
N PHE A 13 -1.90 -14.35 -34.37
CA PHE A 13 -0.83 -15.14 -33.74
C PHE A 13 -0.57 -16.44 -34.52
N LYS A 14 -1.64 -17.18 -34.87
CA LYS A 14 -1.52 -18.41 -35.67
C LYS A 14 -0.92 -18.15 -37.07
N ALA A 15 -1.14 -16.96 -37.62
CA ALA A 15 -0.55 -16.54 -38.88
C ALA A 15 0.89 -16.00 -38.75
N SER A 16 1.51 -16.09 -37.57
CA SER A 16 2.84 -15.53 -37.24
C SER A 16 2.96 -14.01 -37.46
N LYS A 17 1.88 -13.28 -37.25
CA LYS A 17 1.80 -11.83 -37.38
C LYS A 17 1.20 -11.16 -36.18
N PRO A 18 1.73 -11.40 -34.96
CA PRO A 18 1.11 -10.90 -33.72
C PRO A 18 1.05 -9.37 -33.65
N GLY A 19 1.96 -8.66 -34.30
CA GLY A 19 1.94 -7.20 -34.36
C GLY A 19 0.68 -6.61 -35.03
N GLU A 20 0.04 -7.34 -35.96
CA GLU A 20 -1.21 -6.92 -36.59
C GLU A 20 -2.42 -6.97 -35.63
N ALA A 21 -2.32 -7.68 -34.53
CA ALA A 21 -3.35 -7.76 -33.48
C ALA A 21 -3.32 -6.59 -32.47
N ILE A 22 -2.25 -5.79 -32.42
CA ILE A 22 -2.05 -4.75 -31.41
C ILE A 22 -3.24 -3.78 -31.30
N PRO A 23 -3.73 -3.13 -32.39
CA PRO A 23 -4.81 -2.15 -32.28
C PRO A 23 -6.10 -2.74 -31.71
N MET A 24 -6.43 -3.96 -32.09
CA MET A 24 -7.61 -4.69 -31.59
C MET A 24 -7.48 -5.07 -30.12
N LEU A 25 -6.30 -5.52 -29.71
CA LEU A 25 -6.02 -5.90 -28.33
C LEU A 25 -5.94 -4.67 -27.41
N GLU A 26 -5.44 -3.53 -27.91
CA GLU A 26 -5.49 -2.25 -27.19
C GLU A 26 -6.92 -1.80 -26.93
N GLU A 27 -7.78 -1.88 -27.95
CA GLU A 27 -9.19 -1.54 -27.83
C GLU A 27 -9.90 -2.46 -26.84
N LEU A 28 -9.66 -3.76 -26.93
CA LEU A 28 -10.23 -4.76 -26.02
C LEU A 28 -9.75 -4.57 -24.59
N ALA A 29 -8.45 -4.31 -24.38
CA ALA A 29 -7.89 -4.04 -23.06
C ALA A 29 -8.41 -2.73 -22.43
N ASN A 30 -8.84 -1.78 -23.24
CA ASN A 30 -9.47 -0.54 -22.79
C ASN A 30 -10.97 -0.74 -22.49
N LEU A 31 -11.68 -1.53 -23.30
CA LEU A 31 -13.11 -1.83 -23.10
C LEU A 31 -13.33 -2.75 -21.89
N VAL A 32 -12.47 -3.72 -21.68
CA VAL A 32 -12.54 -4.68 -20.57
C VAL A 32 -11.17 -4.74 -19.87
N PRO A 33 -10.84 -3.74 -19.01
CA PRO A 33 -9.53 -3.64 -18.37
C PRO A 33 -9.14 -4.83 -17.50
N THR A 34 -10.11 -5.63 -17.07
CA THR A 34 -9.91 -6.83 -16.23
C THR A 34 -9.70 -8.11 -17.03
N TYR A 35 -9.66 -8.04 -18.36
CA TYR A 35 -9.53 -9.22 -19.20
C TYR A 35 -8.07 -9.64 -19.39
N VAL A 36 -7.61 -10.54 -18.55
CA VAL A 36 -6.20 -10.99 -18.46
C VAL A 36 -5.65 -11.43 -19.82
N LEU A 37 -6.40 -12.23 -20.57
CA LEU A 37 -5.94 -12.77 -21.85
C LEU A 37 -5.63 -11.67 -22.88
N ALA A 38 -6.41 -10.58 -22.89
CA ALA A 38 -6.13 -9.43 -23.76
C ALA A 38 -4.78 -8.79 -23.44
N HIS A 39 -4.45 -8.64 -22.15
CA HIS A 39 -3.17 -8.07 -21.71
C HIS A 39 -1.99 -9.02 -21.99
N VAL A 40 -2.18 -10.33 -21.84
CA VAL A 40 -1.17 -11.34 -22.17
C VAL A 40 -0.85 -11.32 -23.68
N LEU A 41 -1.88 -11.38 -24.53
CA LEU A 41 -1.71 -11.35 -25.97
C LEU A 41 -1.12 -10.01 -26.44
N LEU A 42 -1.51 -8.91 -25.82
CA LEU A 42 -0.97 -7.58 -26.12
C LEU A 42 0.53 -7.49 -25.76
N ALA A 43 0.94 -8.07 -24.64
CA ALA A 43 2.34 -8.12 -24.25
C ALA A 43 3.18 -8.89 -25.27
N GLN A 44 2.73 -10.08 -25.66
CA GLN A 44 3.41 -10.90 -26.71
C GLN A 44 3.45 -10.19 -28.08
N ALA A 45 2.37 -9.49 -28.42
CA ALA A 45 2.34 -8.72 -29.67
C ALA A 45 3.37 -7.59 -29.65
N TYR A 46 3.51 -6.86 -28.55
CA TYR A 46 4.54 -5.82 -28.38
C TYR A 46 5.96 -6.39 -28.40
N GLU A 47 6.20 -7.56 -27.78
CA GLU A 47 7.51 -8.24 -27.86
C GLU A 47 7.88 -8.57 -29.32
N SER A 48 6.91 -9.03 -30.12
CA SER A 48 7.14 -9.38 -31.52
C SER A 48 7.54 -8.20 -32.40
N VAL A 49 7.14 -6.98 -32.01
CA VAL A 49 7.50 -5.72 -32.69
C VAL A 49 8.60 -4.94 -31.99
N GLN A 50 9.25 -5.55 -30.97
CA GLN A 50 10.36 -4.97 -30.18
C GLN A 50 10.00 -3.69 -29.41
N GLU A 51 8.72 -3.53 -29.02
CA GLU A 51 8.27 -2.44 -28.17
C GLU A 51 8.35 -2.83 -26.67
N GLU A 52 9.55 -3.07 -26.16
CA GLU A 52 9.82 -3.63 -24.83
C GLU A 52 9.08 -2.92 -23.69
N GLN A 53 9.06 -1.58 -23.68
CA GLN A 53 8.40 -0.83 -22.61
C GLN A 53 6.88 -1.06 -22.54
N LYS A 54 6.25 -1.21 -23.71
CA LYS A 54 4.81 -1.49 -23.76
C LYS A 54 4.53 -2.95 -23.40
N ALA A 55 5.39 -3.88 -23.85
CA ALA A 55 5.32 -5.28 -23.48
C ALA A 55 5.38 -5.45 -21.96
N VAL A 56 6.37 -4.83 -21.30
CA VAL A 56 6.51 -4.84 -19.83
C VAL A 56 5.26 -4.32 -19.12
N ARG A 57 4.65 -3.24 -19.63
CA ARG A 57 3.42 -2.69 -19.03
C ARG A 57 2.24 -3.65 -19.17
N ALA A 58 2.09 -4.29 -20.31
CA ALA A 58 1.02 -5.24 -20.58
C ALA A 58 1.17 -6.52 -19.73
N TRP A 59 2.39 -7.08 -19.62
CA TRP A 59 2.71 -8.20 -18.73
C TRP A 59 2.42 -7.89 -17.27
N ARG A 60 2.81 -6.72 -16.81
CA ARG A 60 2.55 -6.29 -15.41
C ARG A 60 1.05 -6.23 -15.11
N LYS A 61 0.25 -5.71 -16.06
CA LYS A 61 -1.22 -5.69 -15.89
C LYS A 61 -1.80 -7.11 -15.88
N ALA A 62 -1.38 -7.99 -16.76
CA ALA A 62 -1.82 -9.37 -16.78
C ALA A 62 -1.52 -10.08 -15.45
N TYR A 63 -0.28 -9.97 -14.97
CA TYR A 63 0.14 -10.57 -13.70
C TYR A 63 -0.65 -10.07 -12.49
N GLN A 64 -0.93 -8.78 -12.42
CA GLN A 64 -1.73 -8.19 -11.33
C GLN A 64 -3.16 -8.73 -11.27
N MET A 65 -3.69 -9.24 -12.39
CA MET A 65 -5.07 -9.71 -12.51
C MET A 65 -5.21 -11.24 -12.37
N ILE A 66 -4.14 -12.01 -12.56
CA ILE A 66 -4.18 -13.49 -12.49
C ILE A 66 -4.85 -14.02 -11.22
N PRO A 67 -4.60 -13.48 -10.01
CA PRO A 67 -5.22 -13.97 -8.79
C PRO A 67 -6.74 -13.81 -8.72
N ASN A 68 -7.32 -12.87 -9.48
CA ASN A 68 -8.73 -12.48 -9.41
C ASN A 68 -9.43 -12.53 -10.78
N SER A 69 -8.90 -13.32 -11.73
CA SER A 69 -9.45 -13.37 -13.09
C SER A 69 -10.79 -14.11 -13.14
N PRO A 70 -11.86 -13.49 -13.71
CA PRO A 70 -13.12 -14.19 -13.97
C PRO A 70 -12.98 -15.43 -14.87
N LEU A 71 -11.87 -15.57 -15.59
CA LEU A 71 -11.55 -16.76 -16.40
C LEU A 71 -11.24 -17.99 -15.54
N LEU A 72 -10.89 -17.79 -14.26
CA LEU A 72 -10.70 -18.88 -13.30
C LEU A 72 -12.01 -19.33 -12.63
N GLU A 73 -13.08 -18.56 -12.76
CA GLU A 73 -14.40 -18.84 -12.13
C GLU A 73 -15.46 -19.32 -13.11
N ALA A 74 -15.23 -19.29 -14.43
CA ALA A 74 -16.22 -19.70 -15.42
C ALA A 74 -15.99 -21.14 -15.89
N ASP A 75 -17.06 -21.95 -15.91
CA ASP A 75 -17.10 -23.34 -16.43
C ASP A 75 -16.58 -23.52 -17.88
N ALA A 76 -16.34 -22.42 -18.61
CA ALA A 76 -15.67 -22.42 -19.89
C ALA A 76 -14.13 -22.57 -19.80
N GLY A 77 -13.58 -22.60 -18.56
CA GLY A 77 -12.16 -22.58 -18.28
C GLY A 77 -11.45 -23.92 -18.48
N ASP A 78 -12.16 -25.06 -18.38
CA ASP A 78 -11.49 -26.36 -18.39
C ASP A 78 -10.85 -26.72 -19.74
N GLU A 79 -11.42 -26.30 -20.87
CA GLU A 79 -10.79 -26.52 -22.18
C GLU A 79 -9.65 -25.52 -22.48
N LEU A 80 -9.76 -24.28 -22.03
CA LEU A 80 -8.72 -23.25 -22.18
C LEU A 80 -7.57 -23.40 -21.18
N LEU A 81 -7.85 -23.85 -19.95
CA LEU A 81 -6.83 -24.11 -18.91
C LEU A 81 -6.01 -25.37 -19.19
N ASN A 82 -6.54 -26.32 -19.94
CA ASN A 82 -5.83 -27.52 -20.39
C ASN A 82 -5.18 -27.37 -21.78
N ASP A 83 -5.21 -26.18 -22.38
CA ASP A 83 -4.50 -25.91 -23.63
C ASP A 83 -2.99 -25.72 -23.33
N PRO A 84 -2.09 -26.50 -23.95
CA PRO A 84 -0.64 -26.34 -23.80
C PRO A 84 -0.13 -24.92 -24.09
N VAL A 85 -0.89 -24.12 -24.84
CA VAL A 85 -0.61 -22.72 -25.11
C VAL A 85 -0.83 -21.86 -23.85
N MET A 86 -1.84 -22.17 -23.04
CA MET A 86 -2.09 -21.45 -21.78
C MET A 86 -1.02 -21.75 -20.73
N ASP A 87 -0.58 -23.00 -20.62
CA ASP A 87 0.53 -23.39 -19.74
C ASP A 87 1.82 -22.67 -20.14
N GLU A 88 2.10 -22.56 -21.43
CA GLU A 88 3.25 -21.81 -21.94
C GLU A 88 3.11 -20.29 -21.68
N ILE A 89 1.91 -19.73 -21.83
CA ILE A 89 1.62 -18.33 -21.53
C ILE A 89 1.80 -18.04 -20.04
N ILE A 90 1.28 -18.90 -19.17
CA ILE A 90 1.42 -18.78 -17.71
C ILE A 90 2.90 -18.94 -17.34
N ARG A 91 3.60 -19.92 -17.89
CA ARG A 91 5.03 -20.15 -17.66
C ARG A 91 5.86 -18.94 -18.11
N ARG A 92 5.64 -18.41 -19.32
CA ARG A 92 6.32 -17.20 -19.81
C ARG A 92 5.96 -15.96 -19.01
N ALA A 93 4.71 -15.77 -18.62
CA ALA A 93 4.31 -14.68 -17.74
C ALA A 93 5.04 -14.76 -16.40
N THR A 94 5.25 -15.97 -15.87
CA THR A 94 5.99 -16.21 -14.63
C THR A 94 7.51 -16.03 -14.84
N GLU A 95 8.07 -16.48 -15.95
CA GLU A 95 9.49 -16.31 -16.28
C GLU A 95 9.83 -14.85 -16.60
N VAL A 96 9.02 -14.16 -17.39
CA VAL A 96 9.21 -12.74 -17.71
C VAL A 96 9.00 -11.86 -16.47
N THR A 97 8.09 -12.22 -15.55
CA THR A 97 7.99 -11.55 -14.24
C THR A 97 9.11 -11.93 -13.29
N SER A 98 9.79 -13.05 -13.48
CA SER A 98 10.99 -13.42 -12.72
C SER A 98 12.28 -12.82 -13.31
N THR A 99 12.28 -12.45 -14.60
CA THR A 99 13.39 -11.78 -15.30
C THR A 99 13.16 -10.28 -15.53
N LEU A 100 11.91 -9.85 -15.71
CA LEU A 100 11.57 -8.47 -15.38
C LEU A 100 11.76 -8.43 -13.87
N ASP A 101 12.83 -7.74 -13.44
CA ASP A 101 12.87 -7.21 -12.12
C ASP A 101 11.40 -6.91 -11.76
N THR A 102 10.73 -7.83 -11.10
CA THR A 102 9.87 -7.38 -10.01
C THR A 102 10.63 -6.17 -9.59
N PRO A 103 10.13 -4.90 -9.64
CA PRO A 103 10.94 -3.92 -8.97
C PRO A 103 11.30 -4.72 -7.79
N GLU A 104 12.49 -5.39 -7.87
CA GLU A 104 13.02 -6.05 -6.72
C GLU A 104 12.40 -5.23 -5.67
N ALA A 105 11.52 -5.80 -4.84
CA ALA A 105 11.49 -5.15 -3.58
C ALA A 105 12.97 -5.01 -3.38
N VAL A 106 13.50 -3.91 -3.94
CA VAL A 106 14.81 -3.43 -3.66
C VAL A 106 14.58 -3.16 -2.22
N VAL A 107 14.65 -4.27 -1.48
CA VAL A 107 15.25 -4.24 -0.19
C VAL A 107 16.68 -3.97 -0.63
N PRO A 108 17.07 -2.71 -0.82
CA PRO A 108 18.48 -2.42 -0.92
C PRO A 108 18.93 -3.08 0.35
N SER A 109 19.96 -3.89 0.27
CA SER A 109 20.66 -4.39 1.45
C SER A 109 21.02 -3.25 2.41
N ASP A 110 20.56 -2.04 2.10
CA ASP A 110 20.70 -0.77 2.82
C ASP A 110 19.55 0.21 2.48
N GLY A 111 18.29 -0.27 2.38
CA GLY A 111 17.09 0.57 2.17
C GLY A 111 17.01 1.66 3.23
N MET A 112 16.57 2.85 2.78
CA MET A 112 16.37 3.98 3.72
C MET A 112 15.55 3.50 4.92
N ARG A 113 15.98 3.92 6.11
CA ARG A 113 15.34 3.56 7.38
C ARG A 113 14.82 4.81 8.05
N LEU A 114 13.65 4.69 8.63
CA LEU A 114 13.14 5.65 9.61
C LEU A 114 13.33 5.04 10.99
N ARG A 115 14.16 5.66 11.82
CA ARG A 115 14.47 5.12 13.16
C ARG A 115 14.42 6.17 14.24
N THR A 116 14.22 5.70 15.46
CA THR A 116 14.32 6.54 16.65
C THR A 116 15.44 6.04 17.53
N ASP A 117 16.13 6.98 18.15
CA ASP A 117 17.27 6.72 19.02
C ASP A 117 16.95 7.33 20.39
N GLY A 118 16.49 6.49 21.31
CA GLY A 118 16.25 6.83 22.69
C GLY A 118 15.21 7.94 22.93
N LEU A 119 14.07 7.98 22.21
CA LEU A 119 13.08 9.04 22.34
C LEU A 119 12.54 9.18 23.76
N VAL A 120 12.52 10.40 24.25
CA VAL A 120 11.99 10.74 25.59
C VAL A 120 10.96 11.86 25.47
N LYS A 121 9.83 11.71 26.18
CA LYS A 121 8.85 12.78 26.38
C LYS A 121 8.33 12.83 27.79
N ARG A 122 8.31 14.02 28.34
CA ARG A 122 7.81 14.31 29.70
C ARG A 122 6.74 15.38 29.63
N TYR A 123 5.69 15.19 30.40
CA TYR A 123 4.66 16.20 30.61
C TYR A 123 4.63 16.53 32.10
N LYS A 124 5.07 17.73 32.47
CA LYS A 124 5.26 18.11 33.88
C LYS A 124 6.18 17.09 34.60
N LYS A 125 5.66 16.42 35.61
CA LYS A 125 6.39 15.41 36.39
C LYS A 125 6.29 13.97 35.84
N ARG A 126 5.43 13.73 34.83
CA ARG A 126 5.20 12.38 34.26
C ARG A 126 6.04 12.16 33.02
N SER A 127 6.89 11.14 33.04
CA SER A 127 7.58 10.65 31.84
C SER A 127 6.64 9.69 31.10
N VAL A 128 6.21 10.08 29.89
CA VAL A 128 5.27 9.31 29.08
C VAL A 128 6.00 8.40 28.11
N VAL A 129 7.14 8.86 27.56
CA VAL A 129 8.02 8.08 26.69
C VAL A 129 9.41 8.08 27.30
N LYS A 130 10.03 6.89 27.39
CA LYS A 130 11.24 6.64 28.20
C LYS A 130 12.26 5.86 27.36
N ALA A 131 13.07 6.58 26.58
CA ALA A 131 14.12 6.04 25.73
C ALA A 131 13.57 4.97 24.75
N VAL A 132 12.57 5.34 23.95
CA VAL A 132 11.97 4.45 22.94
C VAL A 132 12.83 4.41 21.70
N GLU A 133 13.21 3.21 21.30
CA GLU A 133 13.93 2.90 20.08
C GLU A 133 13.05 2.03 19.17
N LEU A 134 12.87 2.44 17.94
CA LEU A 134 12.20 1.67 16.90
C LEU A 134 12.79 1.99 15.53
N GLU A 135 12.63 1.09 14.61
CA GLU A 135 13.07 1.20 13.23
C GLU A 135 11.96 0.73 12.30
N VAL A 136 11.82 1.40 11.15
CA VAL A 136 10.97 0.98 10.03
C VAL A 136 11.82 1.05 8.78
N ARG A 137 11.81 -0.02 7.99
CA ARG A 137 12.51 -0.10 6.69
C ARG A 137 11.51 0.14 5.56
N GLN A 138 11.99 0.62 4.44
CA GLN A 138 11.17 0.64 3.22
C GLN A 138 10.74 -0.79 2.84
N GLY A 139 9.48 -0.94 2.41
CA GLY A 139 8.92 -2.26 2.09
C GLY A 139 8.59 -3.15 3.29
N GLU A 140 8.51 -2.56 4.49
CA GLU A 140 8.17 -3.27 5.72
C GLU A 140 6.94 -2.64 6.39
N ILE A 141 6.09 -3.48 6.98
CA ILE A 141 4.96 -3.04 7.82
C ILE A 141 5.31 -3.33 9.28
N VAL A 142 5.43 -2.27 10.07
CA VAL A 142 5.79 -2.34 11.50
C VAL A 142 4.62 -1.87 12.35
N GLY A 143 4.23 -2.68 13.33
CA GLY A 143 3.22 -2.34 14.33
C GLY A 143 3.84 -1.65 15.55
N LEU A 144 3.18 -0.61 16.08
CA LEU A 144 3.46 -0.04 17.40
C LEU A 144 2.25 -0.28 18.28
N LEU A 145 2.30 -1.34 19.08
CA LEU A 145 1.19 -1.85 19.88
C LEU A 145 1.38 -1.50 21.35
N GLY A 146 0.33 -1.62 22.14
CA GLY A 146 0.35 -1.43 23.58
C GLY A 146 -0.97 -0.94 24.13
N PRO A 147 -1.17 -1.02 25.45
CA PRO A 147 -2.39 -0.57 26.11
C PRO A 147 -2.58 0.96 26.01
N ASN A 148 -3.78 1.43 26.35
CA ASN A 148 -4.06 2.85 26.43
C ASN A 148 -3.15 3.53 27.47
N GLY A 149 -2.61 4.69 27.10
CA GLY A 149 -1.66 5.42 27.94
C GLY A 149 -0.23 4.87 27.96
N ALA A 150 0.10 3.86 27.15
CA ALA A 150 1.46 3.33 27.02
C ALA A 150 2.46 4.30 26.38
N GLY A 151 1.97 5.34 25.68
CA GLY A 151 2.81 6.34 25.01
C GLY A 151 2.86 6.19 23.49
N LYS A 152 2.04 5.33 22.86
CA LYS A 152 2.00 5.08 21.42
C LYS A 152 1.82 6.37 20.61
N THR A 153 0.71 7.06 20.80
CA THR A 153 0.37 8.31 20.08
C THR A 153 1.43 9.39 20.31
N THR A 154 1.98 9.49 21.53
CA THR A 154 3.06 10.45 21.81
C THR A 154 4.33 10.12 21.04
N THR A 155 4.72 8.84 21.00
CA THR A 155 5.88 8.36 20.22
C THR A 155 5.66 8.63 18.74
N PHE A 156 4.49 8.30 18.25
CA PHE A 156 4.07 8.50 16.88
C PHE A 156 4.15 9.98 16.47
N TYR A 157 3.60 10.88 17.28
CA TYR A 157 3.63 12.32 17.03
C TYR A 157 5.03 12.93 17.10
N MET A 158 5.93 12.35 17.89
CA MET A 158 7.34 12.75 17.84
C MET A 158 8.00 12.35 16.52
N ILE A 159 7.66 11.17 15.97
CA ILE A 159 8.18 10.70 14.68
C ILE A 159 7.61 11.53 13.52
N VAL A 160 6.33 11.87 13.57
CA VAL A 160 5.69 12.73 12.55
C VAL A 160 6.19 14.17 12.60
N GLY A 161 6.66 14.65 13.76
CA GLY A 161 7.11 16.03 13.96
C GLY A 161 6.04 16.99 14.48
N MET A 162 4.92 16.45 14.99
CA MET A 162 3.87 17.21 15.68
C MET A 162 4.27 17.59 17.11
N ILE A 163 5.06 16.74 17.78
CA ILE A 163 5.55 16.94 19.15
C ILE A 163 7.08 16.87 19.12
N ARG A 164 7.73 17.87 19.71
CA ARG A 164 9.18 17.85 19.88
C ARG A 164 9.54 16.91 21.05
N PRO A 165 10.46 15.95 20.87
CA PRO A 165 10.99 15.15 21.96
C PRO A 165 11.79 15.99 22.93
N ASP A 166 11.82 15.57 24.20
CA ASP A 166 12.65 16.19 25.24
C ASP A 166 14.04 15.56 25.29
N GLY A 167 14.26 14.44 24.59
CA GLY A 167 15.52 13.74 24.42
C GLY A 167 15.39 12.66 23.36
N GLY A 168 16.57 12.19 22.90
CA GLY A 168 16.64 11.24 21.80
C GLY A 168 16.52 11.89 20.43
N ARG A 169 16.53 11.07 19.35
CA ARG A 169 16.55 11.54 17.99
C ARG A 169 15.57 10.77 17.10
N VAL A 170 15.10 11.42 16.04
CA VAL A 170 14.41 10.82 14.89
C VAL A 170 15.32 10.94 13.69
N ILE A 171 15.60 9.83 13.03
CA ILE A 171 16.61 9.74 11.96
C ILE A 171 15.95 9.13 10.73
N LEU A 172 16.08 9.80 9.59
CA LEU A 172 15.63 9.34 8.29
C LEU A 172 16.86 9.07 7.39
N GLY A 173 17.12 7.79 7.10
CA GLY A 173 18.41 7.39 6.54
C GLY A 173 19.54 7.74 7.49
N ASP A 174 20.43 8.64 7.04
CA ASP A 174 21.53 9.17 7.86
C ASP A 174 21.25 10.57 8.42
N GLN A 175 20.11 11.16 8.08
CA GLN A 175 19.77 12.53 8.46
C GLN A 175 19.00 12.57 9.78
N ASP A 176 19.48 13.39 10.73
CA ASP A 176 18.75 13.75 11.93
C ASP A 176 17.64 14.77 11.59
N ILE A 177 16.39 14.36 11.72
CA ILE A 177 15.22 15.18 11.45
C ILE A 177 14.48 15.63 12.72
N THR A 178 15.10 15.43 13.89
CA THR A 178 14.46 15.66 15.20
C THR A 178 13.91 17.08 15.36
N GLY A 179 14.68 18.07 14.89
CA GLY A 179 14.29 19.48 14.98
C GLY A 179 13.33 19.97 13.90
N GLN A 180 13.09 19.15 12.86
CA GLN A 180 12.27 19.53 11.70
C GLN A 180 10.78 19.42 12.03
N PRO A 181 9.97 20.40 11.62
CA PRO A 181 8.52 20.34 11.73
C PRO A 181 7.92 19.33 10.73
N MET A 182 6.66 18.95 10.96
CA MET A 182 5.95 17.94 10.16
C MET A 182 6.01 18.22 8.65
N TYR A 183 5.83 19.45 8.20
CA TYR A 183 5.81 19.78 6.76
C TYR A 183 7.16 19.59 6.08
N GLU A 184 8.29 19.78 6.77
CA GLU A 184 9.61 19.49 6.25
C GLU A 184 9.84 17.97 6.13
N ARG A 185 9.40 17.21 7.14
CA ARG A 185 9.43 15.73 7.10
C ARG A 185 8.56 15.17 5.99
N ALA A 186 7.39 15.79 5.73
CA ALA A 186 6.52 15.40 4.63
C ALA A 186 7.21 15.57 3.27
N ARG A 187 7.94 16.70 3.07
CA ARG A 187 8.74 16.93 1.84
C ARG A 187 9.89 15.93 1.68
N GLN A 188 10.36 15.33 2.76
CA GLN A 188 11.38 14.29 2.74
C GLN A 188 10.80 12.88 2.55
N GLY A 189 9.48 12.77 2.39
CA GLY A 189 8.81 11.52 2.08
C GLY A 189 8.21 10.80 3.29
N ILE A 190 7.87 11.52 4.38
CA ILE A 190 7.10 10.95 5.49
C ILE A 190 5.63 11.34 5.34
N GLY A 191 4.80 10.39 4.89
CA GLY A 191 3.35 10.55 4.87
C GLY A 191 2.72 10.24 6.22
N TYR A 192 1.59 10.88 6.52
CA TYR A 192 0.86 10.69 7.77
C TYR A 192 -0.65 10.62 7.54
N LEU A 193 -1.28 9.62 8.14
CA LEU A 193 -2.72 9.48 8.21
C LEU A 193 -3.16 9.62 9.66
N ALA A 194 -3.89 10.69 9.96
CA ALA A 194 -4.38 10.97 11.29
C ALA A 194 -5.49 10.02 11.73
N GLN A 195 -5.64 9.83 13.05
CA GLN A 195 -6.75 9.12 13.66
C GLN A 195 -8.08 9.84 13.38
N GLU A 196 -8.11 11.16 13.56
CA GLU A 196 -9.27 11.97 13.26
C GLU A 196 -9.41 12.25 11.76
N ALA A 197 -10.65 12.44 11.31
CA ALA A 197 -10.93 12.76 9.93
C ALA A 197 -10.21 14.02 9.49
N SER A 198 -9.33 13.89 8.50
CA SER A 198 -8.48 14.97 7.99
C SER A 198 -8.91 15.49 6.63
N ILE A 199 -9.97 14.93 6.04
CA ILE A 199 -10.48 15.33 4.73
C ILE A 199 -10.95 16.79 4.72
N PHE A 200 -10.71 17.50 3.63
CA PHE A 200 -11.31 18.82 3.41
C PHE A 200 -12.80 18.64 3.11
N SER A 201 -13.63 18.74 4.14
CA SER A 201 -15.05 18.37 4.11
C SER A 201 -15.88 19.06 3.04
N HIS A 202 -15.57 20.31 2.71
CA HIS A 202 -16.29 21.11 1.69
C HIS A 202 -15.74 20.95 0.27
N LEU A 203 -14.62 20.28 0.09
CA LEU A 203 -14.06 19.94 -1.22
C LEU A 203 -14.60 18.60 -1.70
N SER A 204 -14.67 18.42 -3.02
CA SER A 204 -14.94 17.10 -3.62
C SER A 204 -13.75 16.16 -3.37
N VAL A 205 -13.93 14.85 -3.61
CA VAL A 205 -12.84 13.87 -3.57
C VAL A 205 -11.71 14.29 -4.51
N GLU A 206 -12.01 14.59 -5.76
CA GLU A 206 -11.04 15.08 -6.74
C GLU A 206 -10.32 16.34 -6.28
N ALA A 207 -11.07 17.32 -5.77
CA ALA A 207 -10.48 18.56 -5.27
C ALA A 207 -9.60 18.36 -4.02
N ASN A 208 -9.90 17.37 -3.18
CA ASN A 208 -9.05 16.97 -2.07
C ASN A 208 -7.68 16.44 -2.54
N LEU A 209 -7.65 15.69 -3.63
CA LEU A 209 -6.41 15.17 -4.22
C LEU A 209 -5.62 16.30 -4.90
N HIS A 210 -6.27 17.13 -5.69
CA HIS A 210 -5.65 18.30 -6.32
C HIS A 210 -5.01 19.25 -5.32
N ALA A 211 -5.69 19.53 -4.18
CA ALA A 211 -5.23 20.47 -3.17
C ALA A 211 -3.83 20.15 -2.61
N VAL A 212 -3.47 18.86 -2.49
CA VAL A 212 -2.13 18.49 -2.02
C VAL A 212 -1.10 18.45 -3.15
N LEU A 213 -1.54 18.16 -4.39
CA LEU A 213 -0.67 18.13 -5.55
C LEU A 213 -0.25 19.53 -6.02
N GLU A 214 -1.00 20.59 -5.65
CA GLU A 214 -0.62 21.98 -5.93
C GLU A 214 0.71 22.38 -5.29
N TYR A 215 1.07 21.74 -4.17
CA TYR A 215 2.33 21.96 -3.45
C TYR A 215 3.49 21.08 -3.94
N GLN A 216 3.26 20.26 -4.97
CA GLN A 216 4.29 19.44 -5.61
C GLN A 216 4.79 20.14 -6.88
N ASP A 217 6.05 19.92 -7.21
CA ASP A 217 6.65 20.45 -8.45
C ASP A 217 6.25 19.54 -9.65
N LEU A 218 4.97 19.67 -10.02
CA LEU A 218 4.33 18.92 -11.10
C LEU A 218 3.62 19.88 -12.05
N SER A 219 3.63 19.60 -13.34
CA SER A 219 2.81 20.28 -14.33
C SER A 219 1.30 20.06 -14.07
N ARG A 220 0.45 20.83 -14.74
CA ARG A 220 -1.00 20.65 -14.61
C ARG A 220 -1.46 19.30 -15.12
N GLU A 221 -0.86 18.86 -16.21
CA GLU A 221 -1.12 17.56 -16.84
C GLU A 221 -0.73 16.41 -15.92
N GLU A 222 0.48 16.42 -15.38
CA GLU A 222 0.97 15.41 -14.41
C GLU A 222 0.11 15.34 -13.14
N ARG A 223 -0.38 16.48 -12.64
CA ARG A 223 -1.32 16.50 -11.50
C ARG A 223 -2.63 15.83 -11.86
N SER A 224 -3.18 16.12 -13.04
CA SER A 224 -4.43 15.50 -13.49
C SER A 224 -4.28 14.00 -13.67
N GLU A 225 -3.22 13.55 -14.33
CA GLU A 225 -2.90 12.11 -14.47
C GLU A 225 -2.80 11.43 -13.10
N ARG A 226 -2.09 12.07 -12.16
CA ARG A 226 -1.94 11.52 -10.80
C ARG A 226 -3.26 11.43 -10.06
N VAL A 227 -4.16 12.38 -10.23
CA VAL A 227 -5.52 12.34 -9.64
C VAL A 227 -6.33 11.19 -10.23
N GLU A 228 -6.29 10.99 -11.57
CA GLU A 228 -6.96 9.87 -12.23
C GLU A 228 -6.44 8.52 -11.70
N GLU A 229 -5.12 8.36 -11.61
CA GLU A 229 -4.50 7.16 -11.05
C GLU A 229 -5.00 6.86 -9.63
N LEU A 230 -5.02 7.88 -8.76
CA LEU A 230 -5.45 7.71 -7.38
C LEU A 230 -6.95 7.41 -7.26
N ILE A 231 -7.79 8.08 -8.05
CA ILE A 231 -9.23 7.82 -8.07
C ILE A 231 -9.49 6.36 -8.48
N ALA A 232 -8.85 5.90 -9.55
CA ALA A 232 -9.00 4.53 -10.02
C ALA A 232 -8.44 3.51 -9.01
N GLU A 233 -7.26 3.77 -8.47
CA GLU A 233 -6.60 2.87 -7.51
C GLU A 233 -7.42 2.65 -6.24
N PHE A 234 -8.10 3.71 -5.75
CA PHE A 234 -8.85 3.67 -4.50
C PHE A 234 -10.36 3.44 -4.68
N GLY A 235 -10.81 3.16 -5.92
CA GLY A 235 -12.22 2.92 -6.23
C GLY A 235 -13.12 4.10 -5.86
N LEU A 236 -12.67 5.32 -6.20
CA LEU A 236 -13.35 6.56 -5.82
C LEU A 236 -14.14 7.20 -6.99
N GLU A 237 -14.23 6.52 -8.14
CA GLU A 237 -14.86 7.05 -9.36
C GLU A 237 -16.30 7.49 -9.11
N LYS A 238 -17.09 6.65 -8.41
CA LYS A 238 -18.52 6.92 -8.14
C LYS A 238 -18.74 8.12 -7.24
N VAL A 239 -17.76 8.44 -6.40
CA VAL A 239 -17.83 9.53 -5.42
C VAL A 239 -16.90 10.70 -5.75
N ARG A 240 -16.28 10.68 -6.94
CA ARG A 240 -15.30 11.67 -7.41
C ARG A 240 -15.72 13.12 -7.14
N GLN A 241 -16.97 13.47 -7.46
CA GLN A 241 -17.52 14.81 -7.28
C GLN A 241 -18.27 15.00 -5.95
N SER A 242 -18.36 13.95 -5.14
CA SER A 242 -19.01 14.01 -3.82
C SER A 242 -18.15 14.81 -2.85
N LYS A 243 -18.78 15.66 -2.05
CA LYS A 243 -18.09 16.45 -1.04
C LYS A 243 -17.71 15.58 0.17
N GLY A 244 -16.58 15.87 0.80
CA GLY A 244 -16.03 15.09 1.90
C GLY A 244 -17.01 14.81 3.04
N TYR A 245 -17.90 15.74 3.36
CA TYR A 245 -18.91 15.56 4.41
C TYR A 245 -20.05 14.58 4.03
N THR A 246 -20.19 14.23 2.74
CA THR A 246 -21.23 13.28 2.26
C THR A 246 -20.73 11.84 2.15
N LEU A 247 -19.43 11.62 2.32
CA LEU A 247 -18.81 10.31 2.16
C LEU A 247 -19.14 9.39 3.33
N SER A 248 -19.32 8.10 3.03
CA SER A 248 -19.30 7.04 4.05
C SER A 248 -17.95 6.97 4.76
N GLY A 249 -17.89 6.28 5.89
CA GLY A 249 -16.64 6.11 6.65
C GLY A 249 -15.52 5.50 5.81
N GLY A 250 -15.82 4.44 5.05
CA GLY A 250 -14.85 3.77 4.18
C GLY A 250 -14.40 4.63 3.00
N GLU A 251 -15.33 5.29 2.28
CA GLU A 251 -14.99 6.20 1.18
C GLU A 251 -14.13 7.38 1.66
N ARG A 252 -14.47 7.95 2.81
CA ARG A 252 -13.68 9.00 3.43
C ARG A 252 -12.27 8.51 3.74
N ARG A 253 -12.13 7.33 4.35
CA ARG A 253 -10.82 6.79 4.72
C ARG A 253 -9.96 6.48 3.49
N ARG A 254 -10.53 5.90 2.45
CA ARG A 254 -9.85 5.70 1.18
C ARG A 254 -9.41 7.02 0.54
N THR A 255 -10.24 8.05 0.59
CA THR A 255 -9.88 9.41 0.09
C THR A 255 -8.72 10.01 0.88
N GLU A 256 -8.71 9.88 2.21
CA GLU A 256 -7.62 10.37 3.08
C GLU A 256 -6.31 9.67 2.79
N ILE A 257 -6.34 8.34 2.60
CA ILE A 257 -5.16 7.56 2.24
C ILE A 257 -4.66 7.96 0.84
N ALA A 258 -5.55 8.05 -0.15
CA ALA A 258 -5.21 8.47 -1.51
C ALA A 258 -4.55 9.85 -1.51
N ARG A 259 -5.10 10.79 -0.74
CA ARG A 259 -4.54 12.14 -0.58
C ARG A 259 -3.15 12.13 0.03
N ALA A 260 -2.92 11.34 1.07
CA ALA A 260 -1.61 11.23 1.68
C ALA A 260 -0.58 10.57 0.75
N LEU A 261 -1.01 9.63 -0.12
CA LEU A 261 -0.17 8.96 -1.10
C LEU A 261 0.05 9.80 -2.37
N ALA A 262 -0.70 10.88 -2.57
CA ALA A 262 -0.49 11.80 -3.69
C ALA A 262 0.94 12.35 -3.71
N THR A 263 1.55 12.57 -2.54
CA THR A 263 2.92 13.07 -2.38
C THR A 263 4.02 12.02 -2.56
N LYS A 264 3.67 10.77 -2.91
CA LYS A 264 4.60 9.64 -3.11
C LYS A 264 5.55 9.44 -1.92
N PRO A 265 5.03 9.23 -0.70
CA PRO A 265 5.87 9.08 0.48
C PRO A 265 6.73 7.81 0.42
N ARG A 266 7.91 7.86 1.06
CA ARG A 266 8.79 6.70 1.28
C ARG A 266 8.41 5.91 2.53
N PHE A 267 7.88 6.62 3.53
CA PHE A 267 7.33 6.07 4.77
C PHE A 267 5.92 6.59 4.98
N PHE A 268 5.02 5.72 5.41
CA PHE A 268 3.65 6.08 5.67
C PHE A 268 3.25 5.69 7.09
N LEU A 269 2.90 6.67 7.88
CA LEU A 269 2.56 6.53 9.28
C LEU A 269 1.04 6.57 9.44
N LEU A 270 0.45 5.49 9.96
CA LEU A 270 -0.98 5.28 10.10
C LEU A 270 -1.36 5.28 11.58
N ASP A 271 -2.06 6.32 12.03
CA ASP A 271 -2.54 6.43 13.42
C ASP A 271 -3.98 5.92 13.51
N GLU A 272 -4.15 4.75 14.11
CA GLU A 272 -5.42 4.05 14.31
C GLU A 272 -6.30 3.98 13.03
N PRO A 273 -5.78 3.41 11.92
CA PRO A 273 -6.49 3.41 10.63
C PRO A 273 -7.79 2.61 10.64
N PHE A 274 -7.96 1.67 11.56
CA PHE A 274 -9.16 0.82 11.68
C PHE A 274 -10.20 1.38 12.65
N ALA A 275 -9.91 2.49 13.33
CA ALA A 275 -10.82 3.06 14.32
C ALA A 275 -12.11 3.58 13.68
N GLY A 276 -13.26 3.10 14.18
CA GLY A 276 -14.57 3.56 13.71
C GLY A 276 -14.93 3.19 12.28
N VAL A 277 -14.26 2.17 11.72
CA VAL A 277 -14.50 1.64 10.38
C VAL A 277 -15.25 0.31 10.48
N ASP A 278 -16.16 0.04 9.55
CA ASP A 278 -16.86 -1.24 9.50
C ASP A 278 -15.91 -2.38 9.04
N PRO A 279 -16.23 -3.66 9.35
CA PRO A 279 -15.35 -4.79 9.06
C PRO A 279 -14.95 -4.93 7.59
N ILE A 280 -15.86 -4.65 6.65
CA ILE A 280 -15.57 -4.74 5.21
C ILE A 280 -14.54 -3.68 4.82
N ALA A 281 -14.70 -2.46 5.32
CA ALA A 281 -13.75 -1.39 5.05
C ALA A 281 -12.39 -1.60 5.78
N VAL A 282 -12.33 -2.38 6.86
CA VAL A 282 -11.07 -2.82 7.47
C VAL A 282 -10.27 -3.68 6.50
N GLU A 283 -10.89 -4.67 5.85
CA GLU A 283 -10.25 -5.51 4.84
C GLU A 283 -9.74 -4.69 3.64
N ASP A 284 -10.51 -3.69 3.19
CA ASP A 284 -10.08 -2.76 2.16
C ASP A 284 -8.80 -2.02 2.56
N ILE A 285 -8.74 -1.50 3.81
CA ILE A 285 -7.56 -0.79 4.33
C ILE A 285 -6.38 -1.73 4.46
N GLN A 286 -6.58 -2.97 4.94
CA GLN A 286 -5.52 -3.98 5.01
C GLN A 286 -4.94 -4.28 3.63
N THR A 287 -5.79 -4.44 2.61
CA THR A 287 -5.38 -4.61 1.21
C THR A 287 -4.53 -3.42 0.73
N ILE A 288 -4.97 -2.20 1.01
CA ILE A 288 -4.23 -0.98 0.66
C ILE A 288 -2.84 -1.00 1.32
N VAL A 289 -2.77 -1.26 2.62
CA VAL A 289 -1.49 -1.29 3.37
C VAL A 289 -0.54 -2.36 2.82
N ALA A 290 -1.05 -3.54 2.48
CA ALA A 290 -0.26 -4.60 1.84
C ALA A 290 0.32 -4.15 0.49
N ARG A 291 -0.46 -3.43 -0.33
CA ARG A 291 0.02 -2.86 -1.60
C ARG A 291 1.10 -1.78 -1.39
N LEU A 292 1.02 -0.99 -0.32
CA LEU A 292 2.07 0.00 0.00
C LEU A 292 3.42 -0.68 0.26
N LYS A 293 3.43 -1.78 1.00
CA LYS A 293 4.62 -2.61 1.20
C LYS A 293 5.22 -3.09 -0.11
N GLN A 294 4.38 -3.62 -1.02
CA GLN A 294 4.81 -4.10 -2.35
C GLN A 294 5.45 -2.98 -3.20
N ARG A 295 5.08 -1.72 -2.97
CA ARG A 295 5.68 -0.54 -3.61
C ARG A 295 6.94 -0.04 -2.94
N GLY A 296 7.47 -0.77 -1.97
CA GLY A 296 8.65 -0.36 -1.23
C GLY A 296 8.41 0.76 -0.23
N ILE A 297 7.16 1.07 0.14
CA ILE A 297 6.85 2.07 1.17
C ILE A 297 6.97 1.39 2.54
N GLY A 298 7.76 1.98 3.45
CA GLY A 298 7.81 1.55 4.84
C GLY A 298 6.57 2.04 5.60
N VAL A 299 5.88 1.16 6.31
CA VAL A 299 4.65 1.50 7.04
C VAL A 299 4.86 1.36 8.53
N LEU A 300 4.52 2.40 9.29
CA LEU A 300 4.36 2.32 10.74
C LEU A 300 2.88 2.48 11.08
N ILE A 301 2.31 1.48 11.73
CA ILE A 301 0.91 1.46 12.10
C ILE A 301 0.72 1.35 13.60
N THR A 302 -0.15 2.15 14.18
CA THR A 302 -0.63 1.99 15.54
C THR A 302 -2.13 1.84 15.54
N ASP A 303 -2.64 0.89 16.33
CA ASP A 303 -4.07 0.69 16.48
C ASP A 303 -4.35 0.05 17.86
N HIS A 304 -5.59 0.18 18.30
CA HIS A 304 -6.10 -0.55 19.46
C HIS A 304 -6.66 -1.92 19.06
N ASN A 305 -6.99 -2.13 17.79
CA ASN A 305 -7.39 -3.41 17.24
C ASN A 305 -6.16 -4.27 16.91
N VAL A 306 -5.74 -5.03 17.91
CA VAL A 306 -4.50 -5.82 17.85
C VAL A 306 -4.56 -6.93 16.81
N HIS A 307 -5.74 -7.56 16.65
CA HIS A 307 -5.93 -8.65 15.69
C HIS A 307 -5.66 -8.15 14.27
N GLU A 308 -6.34 -7.08 13.87
CA GLU A 308 -6.24 -6.51 12.53
C GLU A 308 -4.82 -5.98 12.24
N THR A 309 -4.19 -5.40 13.26
CA THR A 309 -2.83 -4.88 13.12
C THR A 309 -1.81 -6.00 12.97
N LEU A 310 -1.82 -7.00 13.86
CA LEU A 310 -0.89 -8.12 13.79
C LEU A 310 -1.09 -8.98 12.54
N ALA A 311 -2.32 -9.04 12.00
CA ALA A 311 -2.61 -9.79 10.79
C ALA A 311 -1.78 -9.32 9.59
N ILE A 312 -1.49 -8.02 9.48
CA ILE A 312 -0.80 -7.42 8.33
C ILE A 312 0.65 -7.02 8.62
N THR A 313 1.10 -6.99 9.88
CA THR A 313 2.46 -6.54 10.21
C THR A 313 3.49 -7.64 10.03
N ASP A 314 4.69 -7.28 9.56
CA ASP A 314 5.84 -8.18 9.51
C ASP A 314 6.41 -8.39 10.91
N ARG A 315 6.54 -7.30 11.65
CA ARG A 315 6.95 -7.29 13.06
C ARG A 315 6.30 -6.14 13.81
N ALA A 316 6.35 -6.19 15.11
CA ALA A 316 5.79 -5.13 15.93
C ALA A 316 6.64 -4.86 17.18
N TYR A 317 6.47 -3.66 17.71
CA TYR A 317 6.98 -3.23 19.00
C TYR A 317 5.80 -3.15 19.97
N LEU A 318 5.91 -3.80 21.11
CA LEU A 318 4.96 -3.68 22.21
C LEU A 318 5.45 -2.62 23.20
N LEU A 319 4.77 -1.49 23.21
CA LEU A 319 5.04 -0.39 24.13
C LEU A 319 4.23 -0.59 25.41
N TYR A 320 4.89 -0.53 26.57
CA TYR A 320 4.28 -0.67 27.87
C TYR A 320 4.91 0.33 28.87
N GLU A 321 4.11 1.14 29.53
CA GLU A 321 4.56 2.16 30.50
C GLU A 321 5.67 3.09 29.96
N GLY A 322 5.60 3.43 28.67
CA GLY A 322 6.53 4.34 28.00
C GLY A 322 7.85 3.69 27.53
N LYS A 323 8.00 2.37 27.59
CA LYS A 323 9.17 1.63 27.13
C LYS A 323 8.78 0.52 26.16
N ILE A 324 9.68 0.12 25.27
CA ILE A 324 9.51 -1.11 24.52
C ILE A 324 9.66 -2.30 25.47
N LEU A 325 8.58 -3.05 25.66
CA LEU A 325 8.56 -4.27 26.48
C LEU A 325 9.12 -5.45 25.68
N LYS A 326 8.64 -5.61 24.44
CA LYS A 326 9.03 -6.68 23.51
C LYS A 326 8.97 -6.18 22.10
N GLN A 327 9.75 -6.84 21.25
CA GLN A 327 9.69 -6.66 19.79
C GLN A 327 9.91 -8.01 19.11
N GLY A 328 9.34 -8.19 17.92
CA GLY A 328 9.49 -9.41 17.16
C GLY A 328 8.46 -9.53 16.05
N THR A 329 8.47 -10.67 15.36
CA THR A 329 7.43 -10.97 14.37
C THR A 329 6.07 -11.10 15.07
N ALA A 330 4.99 -10.98 14.30
CA ALA A 330 3.64 -11.12 14.84
C ALA A 330 3.44 -12.47 15.54
N GLU A 331 4.01 -13.55 14.98
CA GLU A 331 3.96 -14.90 15.55
C GLU A 331 4.72 -15.00 16.88
N ALA A 332 5.93 -14.42 16.93
CA ALA A 332 6.74 -14.42 18.14
C ALA A 332 6.03 -13.67 19.29
N LEU A 333 5.44 -12.51 18.99
CA LEU A 333 4.69 -11.74 19.98
C LEU A 333 3.40 -12.45 20.41
N ALA A 334 2.67 -13.05 19.46
CA ALA A 334 1.43 -13.78 19.76
C ALA A 334 1.65 -15.02 20.63
N SER A 335 2.84 -15.64 20.57
CA SER A 335 3.21 -16.81 21.36
C SER A 335 3.93 -16.47 22.68
N ASP A 336 4.41 -15.24 22.88
CA ASP A 336 5.15 -14.83 24.07
C ASP A 336 4.24 -14.81 25.33
N PRO A 337 4.56 -15.55 26.40
CA PRO A 337 3.71 -15.64 27.59
C PRO A 337 3.56 -14.30 28.32
N GLU A 338 4.59 -13.44 28.31
CA GLU A 338 4.53 -12.14 28.95
C GLU A 338 3.64 -11.17 28.18
N VAL A 339 3.72 -11.18 26.84
CA VAL A 339 2.88 -10.39 25.95
C VAL A 339 1.41 -10.81 26.09
N ARG A 340 1.14 -12.12 26.11
CA ARG A 340 -0.21 -12.65 26.33
C ARG A 340 -0.78 -12.20 27.68
N ARG A 341 -0.04 -12.39 28.75
CA ARG A 341 -0.50 -12.04 30.10
C ARG A 341 -0.73 -10.54 30.28
N ARG A 342 0.13 -9.67 29.69
CA ARG A 342 0.05 -8.21 29.93
C ARG A 342 -0.81 -7.45 28.92
N TYR A 343 -1.03 -8.03 27.73
CA TYR A 343 -1.65 -7.26 26.64
C TYR A 343 -2.64 -8.05 25.78
N LEU A 344 -2.25 -9.19 25.19
CA LEU A 344 -3.09 -9.92 24.24
C LEU A 344 -4.24 -10.70 24.88
N GLY A 345 -4.02 -11.20 26.11
CA GLY A 345 -4.89 -12.16 26.78
C GLY A 345 -4.59 -13.61 26.39
N GLU A 346 -4.95 -14.55 27.27
CA GLU A 346 -4.64 -15.98 27.14
C GLU A 346 -5.34 -16.63 25.93
N LYS A 347 -6.51 -16.13 25.55
CA LYS A 347 -7.33 -16.68 24.44
C LYS A 347 -6.97 -16.11 23.08
N PHE A 348 -6.01 -15.19 22.98
CA PHE A 348 -5.62 -14.58 21.71
C PHE A 348 -5.14 -15.63 20.69
N ARG A 349 -5.63 -15.54 19.46
CA ARG A 349 -5.17 -16.33 18.32
C ARG A 349 -4.83 -15.38 17.16
N LEU A 350 -3.66 -15.56 16.57
CA LEU A 350 -3.24 -14.79 15.42
C LEU A 350 -3.84 -15.40 14.15
N GLU A 351 -4.62 -14.62 13.45
CA GLU A 351 -5.07 -14.90 12.08
C GLU A 351 -4.30 -13.97 11.15
N ARG A 352 -3.63 -14.52 10.13
CA ARG A 352 -2.87 -13.73 9.17
C ARG A 352 -3.76 -13.32 8.01
N TYR A 353 -3.62 -12.08 7.60
CA TYR A 353 -4.18 -11.60 6.34
C TYR A 353 -3.47 -12.34 5.19
N ARG A 354 -4.21 -12.98 4.33
CA ARG A 354 -3.72 -13.80 3.21
C ARG A 354 -3.80 -13.05 1.90
#